data_8203de5bb3b9a72c02bcac9299cab5bb
#
_entry.id   8203de5bb3b9a72c02bcac9299cab5bb
#
_cell.length_a   1.000
_cell.length_b   1.000
_cell.length_c   1.000
_cell.angle_alpha   90.00
_cell.angle_beta   90.00
_cell.angle_gamma   90.00
#
_symmetry.space_group_name_H-M   'P 1'
#
loop_
_entity.id
_entity.type
_entity.pdbx_description
1 polymer ?
#
loop_
_entity_poly.entity_id
_entity_poly.type
_entity_poly.pdbx_seq_one_letter_code
_entity_poly.pdbx_strand_id
1 'polypeptide(L)'
;MYKKKLHISQIFSNLECSIFKLYNLVMCNLYTRFVKFLEICKDFSKDLVTASGNVRRSGPVPRFSDLEVIALSMAAEAEGIDSENWLFEAKLKECRSSIPNLISRRQFNDRRKSVSVLCEQIRSRMANRIDGGEDYFCIDSKPIEVCRVARGKRCRMGRTGDSRKAPDFGYCASQGSYFFGYKLHALCGLGGVIHSYDLSKASVHDINYLNDIKPLYHGCSIFGDKGYIGAEIQLDLFETANIRLECPYRLNQKNWKPTFIPFAKARKRVETLFSQLTDQFLVIRNYAKETCGLFARIVGKISAMTALQYINYINNRPIGKD
;
A
#
# COMPACT_ATOMS: atom_id res chain seq x y z
N MET A 1 -62.73 -6.45 -5.99
CA MET A 1 -61.68 -6.86 -6.94
C MET A 1 -60.47 -5.87 -6.99
N TYR A 2 -60.66 -4.59 -6.82
CA TYR A 2 -59.59 -3.55 -6.84
C TYR A 2 -58.61 -3.62 -5.68
N LYS A 3 -58.98 -3.94 -4.45
CA LYS A 3 -58.05 -4.01 -3.28
C LYS A 3 -57.00 -5.13 -3.39
N LYS A 4 -57.29 -6.25 -4.07
CA LYS A 4 -56.33 -7.34 -4.28
C LYS A 4 -55.25 -6.99 -5.32
N LYS A 5 -55.58 -6.17 -6.36
CA LYS A 5 -54.59 -5.73 -7.35
C LYS A 5 -53.57 -4.73 -6.78
N LEU A 6 -54.00 -3.83 -5.89
CA LEU A 6 -53.09 -2.89 -5.24
C LEU A 6 -52.11 -3.61 -4.31
N HIS A 7 -52.52 -4.64 -3.60
CA HIS A 7 -51.68 -5.39 -2.69
C HIS A 7 -50.63 -6.22 -3.41
N ILE A 8 -50.94 -6.79 -4.54
CA ILE A 8 -50.01 -7.54 -5.40
C ILE A 8 -48.98 -6.61 -6.02
N SER A 9 -49.35 -5.42 -6.51
CA SER A 9 -48.44 -4.43 -7.08
C SER A 9 -47.43 -3.89 -6.01
N GLN A 10 -47.89 -3.72 -4.77
CA GLN A 10 -47.03 -3.29 -3.65
C GLN A 10 -46.06 -4.39 -3.20
N ILE A 11 -46.49 -5.67 -3.25
CA ILE A 11 -45.60 -6.82 -2.98
C ILE A 11 -44.56 -6.97 -4.08
N PHE A 12 -44.92 -6.80 -5.36
CA PHE A 12 -43.95 -6.82 -6.47
C PHE A 12 -42.95 -5.66 -6.37
N SER A 13 -43.39 -4.44 -6.11
CA SER A 13 -42.52 -3.27 -5.89
C SER A 13 -41.56 -3.45 -4.69
N ASN A 14 -42.03 -4.05 -3.59
CA ASN A 14 -41.23 -4.35 -2.45
C ASN A 14 -40.24 -5.51 -2.70
N LEU A 15 -40.62 -6.52 -3.49
CA LEU A 15 -39.74 -7.58 -3.95
C LEU A 15 -38.66 -7.06 -4.91
N GLU A 16 -39.04 -6.22 -5.88
CA GLU A 16 -38.09 -5.57 -6.77
C GLU A 16 -37.12 -4.67 -6.00
N CYS A 17 -37.58 -3.90 -5.01
CA CYS A 17 -36.74 -3.08 -4.16
C CYS A 17 -35.84 -3.94 -3.25
N SER A 18 -36.32 -5.08 -2.75
CA SER A 18 -35.54 -6.03 -1.95
C SER A 18 -34.54 -6.81 -2.82
N ILE A 19 -34.93 -7.23 -4.00
CA ILE A 19 -34.04 -7.84 -5.00
C ILE A 19 -33.01 -6.82 -5.48
N PHE A 20 -33.37 -5.56 -5.72
CA PHE A 20 -32.45 -4.49 -6.05
C PHE A 20 -31.52 -4.13 -4.91
N LYS A 21 -31.98 -4.17 -3.65
CA LYS A 21 -31.13 -4.05 -2.45
C LYS A 21 -30.23 -5.26 -2.27
N LEU A 22 -30.72 -6.48 -2.46
CA LEU A 22 -29.89 -7.71 -2.45
C LEU A 22 -28.91 -7.71 -3.63
N TYR A 23 -29.35 -7.31 -4.81
CA TYR A 23 -28.52 -7.16 -6.00
C TYR A 23 -27.44 -6.08 -5.78
N ASN A 24 -27.76 -4.96 -5.14
CA ASN A 24 -26.78 -3.96 -4.72
C ASN A 24 -25.90 -4.41 -3.52
N LEU A 25 -26.38 -5.31 -2.67
CA LEU A 25 -25.57 -5.95 -1.61
C LEU A 25 -24.64 -7.04 -2.19
N VAL A 26 -25.06 -7.70 -3.27
CA VAL A 26 -24.28 -8.69 -4.02
C VAL A 26 -23.47 -8.02 -5.14
N MET A 27 -23.91 -6.82 -5.63
CA MET A 27 -23.17 -6.00 -6.55
C MET A 27 -21.92 -5.45 -5.86
N CYS A 28 -21.04 -6.39 -5.76
CA CYS A 28 -19.65 -6.17 -5.88
C CYS A 28 -19.10 -5.08 -4.94
N ASN A 29 -18.72 -5.48 -3.75
CA ASN A 29 -17.81 -4.65 -2.94
C ASN A 29 -16.73 -3.98 -3.80
N LEU A 30 -16.24 -4.66 -4.84
CA LEU A 30 -15.26 -4.16 -5.79
C LEU A 30 -15.72 -2.90 -6.54
N TYR A 31 -16.94 -2.88 -7.12
CA TYR A 31 -17.43 -1.71 -7.85
C TYR A 31 -17.69 -0.51 -6.93
N THR A 32 -18.31 -0.75 -5.80
CA THR A 32 -18.56 0.29 -4.78
C THR A 32 -17.25 0.89 -4.28
N ARG A 33 -16.24 0.05 -4.02
CA ARG A 33 -14.89 0.51 -3.62
C ARG A 33 -14.21 1.25 -4.76
N PHE A 34 -14.31 0.75 -5.99
CA PHE A 34 -13.77 1.41 -7.18
C PHE A 34 -14.29 2.84 -7.32
N VAL A 35 -15.61 3.04 -7.25
CA VAL A 35 -16.23 4.38 -7.35
C VAL A 35 -15.74 5.28 -6.22
N LYS A 36 -15.76 4.79 -4.99
CA LYS A 36 -15.33 5.57 -3.82
C LYS A 36 -13.84 5.94 -3.88
N PHE A 37 -13.00 5.02 -4.30
CA PHE A 37 -11.57 5.30 -4.45
C PHE A 37 -11.29 6.23 -5.62
N LEU A 38 -12.10 6.17 -6.70
CA LEU A 38 -11.99 7.10 -7.81
C LEU A 38 -12.31 8.54 -7.38
N GLU A 39 -13.33 8.74 -6.57
CA GLU A 39 -13.66 10.05 -5.98
C GLU A 39 -12.49 10.57 -5.13
N ILE A 40 -11.95 9.74 -4.24
CA ILE A 40 -10.79 10.11 -3.42
C ILE A 40 -9.59 10.45 -4.31
N CYS A 41 -9.28 9.63 -5.33
CA CYS A 41 -8.19 9.91 -6.25
C CYS A 41 -8.37 11.25 -6.97
N LYS A 42 -9.58 11.59 -7.41
CA LYS A 42 -9.88 12.89 -8.03
C LYS A 42 -9.61 14.04 -7.07
N ASP A 43 -10.01 13.93 -5.80
CA ASP A 43 -9.82 14.98 -4.81
C ASP A 43 -8.35 15.26 -4.53
N PHE A 44 -7.52 14.22 -4.45
CA PHE A 44 -6.09 14.36 -4.14
C PHE A 44 -5.19 14.57 -5.37
N SER A 45 -5.74 14.65 -6.59
CA SER A 45 -4.93 14.75 -7.82
C SER A 45 -5.33 15.91 -8.73
N LYS A 46 -6.11 16.89 -8.27
CA LYS A 46 -6.66 18.00 -9.09
C LYS A 46 -5.59 18.76 -9.89
N ASP A 47 -4.41 18.91 -9.35
CA ASP A 47 -3.25 19.58 -9.98
C ASP A 47 -2.32 18.63 -10.73
N LEU A 48 -2.45 17.31 -10.53
CA LEU A 48 -1.56 16.29 -11.10
C LEU A 48 -2.05 15.75 -12.43
N VAL A 49 -3.35 15.87 -12.71
CA VAL A 49 -4.00 15.29 -13.89
C VAL A 49 -4.83 16.33 -14.64
N THR A 50 -5.19 15.98 -15.87
CA THR A 50 -6.14 16.75 -16.69
C THR A 50 -7.58 16.56 -16.18
N ALA A 51 -8.52 17.36 -16.69
CA ALA A 51 -9.94 17.22 -16.37
C ALA A 51 -10.50 15.82 -16.70
N SER A 52 -9.88 15.10 -17.65
CA SER A 52 -10.22 13.70 -17.99
C SER A 52 -9.63 12.66 -17.04
N GLY A 53 -8.89 13.06 -15.98
CA GLY A 53 -8.27 12.16 -15.02
C GLY A 53 -7.01 11.45 -15.55
N ASN A 54 -6.35 12.00 -16.54
CA ASN A 54 -5.12 11.46 -17.13
C ASN A 54 -3.91 12.34 -16.85
N VAL A 55 -2.73 11.75 -16.67
CA VAL A 55 -1.46 12.46 -16.64
C VAL A 55 -1.25 13.13 -18.01
N ARG A 56 -0.71 14.34 -18.01
CA ARG A 56 -0.36 15.06 -19.25
C ARG A 56 0.69 14.28 -20.01
N ARG A 57 0.39 13.94 -21.26
CA ARG A 57 1.30 13.23 -22.20
C ARG A 57 0.94 13.58 -23.65
N SER A 58 1.88 13.39 -24.55
CA SER A 58 1.63 13.44 -26.00
C SER A 58 0.84 12.21 -26.45
N GLY A 59 0.05 12.34 -27.51
CA GLY A 59 -0.72 11.26 -28.12
C GLY A 59 -2.19 11.18 -27.66
N PRO A 60 -2.91 10.12 -28.05
CA PRO A 60 -4.34 9.96 -27.77
C PRO A 60 -4.62 9.88 -26.26
N VAL A 61 -5.65 10.60 -25.81
CA VAL A 61 -6.09 10.57 -24.42
C VAL A 61 -6.85 9.25 -24.15
N PRO A 62 -6.43 8.45 -23.17
CA PRO A 62 -7.11 7.20 -22.82
C PRO A 62 -8.53 7.47 -22.32
N ARG A 63 -9.51 6.72 -22.84
CA ARG A 63 -10.91 6.80 -22.39
C ARG A 63 -11.11 6.24 -20.98
N PHE A 64 -10.47 5.11 -20.67
CA PHE A 64 -10.33 4.63 -19.28
C PHE A 64 -9.16 5.36 -18.67
N SER A 65 -9.41 6.32 -17.80
CA SER A 65 -8.42 7.28 -17.31
C SER A 65 -7.33 6.65 -16.43
N ASP A 66 -6.25 7.38 -16.18
CA ASP A 66 -5.20 6.95 -15.26
C ASP A 66 -5.70 6.84 -13.82
N LEU A 67 -6.61 7.74 -13.40
CA LEU A 67 -7.25 7.65 -12.09
C LEU A 67 -8.15 6.42 -11.97
N GLU A 68 -8.85 6.02 -13.04
CA GLU A 68 -9.63 4.78 -13.02
C GLU A 68 -8.73 3.54 -12.92
N VAL A 69 -7.55 3.53 -13.55
CA VAL A 69 -6.57 2.45 -13.39
C VAL A 69 -6.09 2.36 -11.93
N ILE A 70 -5.76 3.49 -11.31
CA ILE A 70 -5.33 3.55 -9.91
C ILE A 70 -6.47 3.10 -8.98
N ALA A 71 -7.66 3.65 -9.13
CA ALA A 71 -8.82 3.32 -8.31
C ALA A 71 -9.19 1.83 -8.40
N LEU A 72 -9.18 1.26 -9.62
CA LEU A 72 -9.45 -0.17 -9.83
C LEU A 72 -8.35 -1.04 -9.21
N SER A 73 -7.08 -0.63 -9.34
CA SER A 73 -5.96 -1.34 -8.69
C SER A 73 -6.13 -1.35 -7.18
N MET A 74 -6.38 -0.19 -6.57
CA MET A 74 -6.60 -0.08 -5.12
C MET A 74 -7.81 -0.87 -4.65
N ALA A 75 -8.93 -0.83 -5.40
CA ALA A 75 -10.13 -1.59 -5.07
C ALA A 75 -9.88 -3.10 -5.10
N ALA A 76 -9.15 -3.59 -6.09
CA ALA A 76 -8.78 -5.00 -6.16
C ALA A 76 -7.88 -5.43 -4.99
N GLU A 77 -6.88 -4.61 -4.63
CA GLU A 77 -6.01 -4.90 -3.49
C GLU A 77 -6.78 -4.85 -2.15
N ALA A 78 -7.72 -3.91 -1.98
CA ALA A 78 -8.57 -3.83 -0.79
C ALA A 78 -9.54 -5.02 -0.64
N GLU A 79 -9.93 -5.66 -1.74
CA GLU A 79 -10.71 -6.91 -1.74
C GLU A 79 -9.85 -8.17 -1.65
N GLY A 80 -8.53 -8.04 -1.43
CA GLY A 80 -7.61 -9.17 -1.35
C GLY A 80 -7.46 -9.92 -2.68
N ILE A 81 -7.71 -9.29 -3.82
CA ILE A 81 -7.60 -9.89 -5.14
C ILE A 81 -6.16 -9.77 -5.63
N ASP A 82 -5.37 -10.80 -5.40
CA ASP A 82 -3.95 -10.86 -5.78
C ASP A 82 -3.69 -11.28 -7.24
N SER A 83 -4.69 -11.87 -7.90
CA SER A 83 -4.59 -12.36 -9.28
C SER A 83 -5.32 -11.44 -10.26
N GLU A 84 -4.59 -10.84 -11.21
CA GLU A 84 -5.19 -10.07 -12.30
C GLU A 84 -6.07 -10.91 -13.22
N ASN A 85 -5.74 -12.19 -13.40
CA ASN A 85 -6.62 -13.11 -14.13
C ASN A 85 -7.96 -13.26 -13.41
N TRP A 86 -7.93 -13.51 -12.10
CA TRP A 86 -9.14 -13.62 -11.31
C TRP A 86 -9.95 -12.32 -11.33
N LEU A 87 -9.28 -11.18 -11.21
CA LEU A 87 -9.93 -9.87 -11.33
C LEU A 87 -10.68 -9.73 -12.66
N PHE A 88 -10.03 -9.99 -13.80
CA PHE A 88 -10.62 -9.73 -15.12
C PHE A 88 -11.57 -10.84 -15.59
N GLU A 89 -11.27 -12.12 -15.28
CA GLU A 89 -12.04 -13.26 -15.77
C GLU A 89 -13.24 -13.62 -14.89
N ALA A 90 -13.22 -13.20 -13.62
CA ALA A 90 -14.32 -13.47 -12.69
C ALA A 90 -14.94 -12.17 -12.18
N LYS A 91 -14.23 -11.42 -11.33
CA LYS A 91 -14.81 -10.31 -10.57
C LYS A 91 -15.34 -9.16 -11.43
N LEU A 92 -14.60 -8.73 -12.44
CA LEU A 92 -15.05 -7.64 -13.32
C LEU A 92 -16.14 -8.06 -14.31
N LYS A 93 -16.36 -9.35 -14.54
CA LYS A 93 -17.49 -9.81 -15.38
C LYS A 93 -18.82 -9.41 -14.75
N GLU A 94 -18.93 -9.47 -13.44
CA GLU A 94 -20.15 -9.17 -12.69
C GLU A 94 -20.57 -7.70 -12.78
N CYS A 95 -19.61 -6.78 -12.97
CA CYS A 95 -19.85 -5.33 -13.00
C CYS A 95 -19.34 -4.64 -14.27
N ARG A 96 -19.06 -5.41 -15.33
CA ARG A 96 -18.50 -4.87 -16.59
C ARG A 96 -19.37 -3.80 -17.24
N SER A 97 -20.68 -3.96 -17.20
CA SER A 97 -21.65 -2.97 -17.72
C SER A 97 -21.61 -1.64 -16.97
N SER A 98 -21.20 -1.67 -15.71
CA SER A 98 -21.11 -0.48 -14.84
C SER A 98 -19.77 0.25 -14.96
N ILE A 99 -18.76 -0.36 -15.62
CA ILE A 99 -17.44 0.26 -15.84
C ILE A 99 -17.27 0.50 -17.34
N PRO A 100 -17.68 1.68 -17.85
CA PRO A 100 -17.52 2.00 -19.26
C PRO A 100 -16.04 2.09 -19.64
N ASN A 101 -15.73 1.75 -20.88
CA ASN A 101 -14.37 1.80 -21.44
C ASN A 101 -13.33 0.95 -20.70
N LEU A 102 -13.74 -0.07 -19.92
CA LEU A 102 -12.81 -0.96 -19.24
C LEU A 102 -11.84 -1.58 -20.26
N ILE A 103 -10.57 -1.42 -19.97
CA ILE A 103 -9.46 -1.90 -20.81
C ILE A 103 -9.18 -3.38 -20.61
N SER A 104 -8.39 -3.98 -21.49
CA SER A 104 -7.94 -5.38 -21.34
C SER A 104 -7.01 -5.55 -20.14
N ARG A 105 -6.91 -6.79 -19.61
CA ARG A 105 -6.00 -7.13 -18.53
C ARG A 105 -4.54 -6.72 -18.83
N ARG A 106 -4.08 -6.94 -20.07
CA ARG A 106 -2.71 -6.57 -20.47
C ARG A 106 -2.51 -5.06 -20.39
N GLN A 107 -3.43 -4.29 -20.98
CA GLN A 107 -3.38 -2.83 -20.92
C GLN A 107 -3.45 -2.31 -19.47
N PHE A 108 -4.28 -2.93 -18.62
CA PHE A 108 -4.35 -2.60 -17.20
C PHE A 108 -3.01 -2.83 -16.51
N ASN A 109 -2.38 -3.99 -16.71
CA ASN A 109 -1.06 -4.30 -16.13
C ASN A 109 0.01 -3.29 -16.55
N ASP A 110 0.09 -2.97 -17.85
CA ASP A 110 1.09 -2.05 -18.37
C ASP A 110 0.83 -0.62 -17.86
N ARG A 111 -0.41 -0.18 -17.85
CA ARG A 111 -0.77 1.15 -17.35
C ARG A 111 -0.59 1.26 -15.84
N ARG A 112 -0.92 0.24 -15.05
CA ARG A 112 -0.70 0.24 -13.60
C ARG A 112 0.78 0.48 -13.25
N LYS A 113 1.71 -0.10 -14.02
CA LYS A 113 3.14 0.16 -13.85
C LYS A 113 3.49 1.62 -14.17
N SER A 114 2.95 2.17 -15.26
CA SER A 114 3.24 3.53 -15.71
C SER A 114 2.68 4.62 -14.78
N VAL A 115 1.56 4.36 -14.10
CA VAL A 115 0.93 5.32 -13.18
C VAL A 115 1.32 5.13 -11.71
N SER A 116 2.28 4.27 -11.42
CA SER A 116 2.70 3.97 -10.03
C SER A 116 3.19 5.22 -9.28
N VAL A 117 3.88 6.14 -9.95
CA VAL A 117 4.33 7.41 -9.36
C VAL A 117 3.15 8.31 -9.00
N LEU A 118 2.15 8.44 -9.89
CA LEU A 118 0.93 9.19 -9.59
C LEU A 118 0.17 8.57 -8.42
N CYS A 119 0.09 7.23 -8.38
CA CYS A 119 -0.55 6.50 -7.29
C CYS A 119 0.13 6.81 -5.95
N GLU A 120 1.46 6.84 -5.91
CA GLU A 120 2.24 7.20 -4.72
C GLU A 120 2.04 8.66 -4.31
N GLN A 121 1.99 9.60 -5.26
CA GLN A 121 1.71 11.01 -4.96
C GLN A 121 0.33 11.18 -4.32
N ILE A 122 -0.70 10.51 -4.83
CA ILE A 122 -2.05 10.51 -4.26
C ILE A 122 -2.03 9.90 -2.84
N ARG A 123 -1.35 8.75 -2.67
CA ARG A 123 -1.21 8.09 -1.38
C ARG A 123 -0.54 9.00 -0.34
N SER A 124 0.58 9.63 -0.70
CA SER A 124 1.31 10.53 0.20
C SER A 124 0.45 11.71 0.66
N ARG A 125 -0.34 12.28 -0.26
CA ARG A 125 -1.28 13.36 0.08
C ARG A 125 -2.40 12.89 1.03
N MET A 126 -2.92 11.67 0.84
CA MET A 126 -3.88 11.06 1.79
C MET A 126 -3.24 10.87 3.17
N ALA A 127 -2.03 10.33 3.24
CA ALA A 127 -1.31 10.13 4.48
C ALA A 127 -1.12 11.46 5.23
N ASN A 128 -0.64 12.48 4.54
CA ASN A 128 -0.47 13.82 5.10
C ASN A 128 -1.80 14.45 5.56
N ARG A 129 -2.91 14.12 4.93
CA ARG A 129 -4.23 14.60 5.36
C ARG A 129 -4.71 13.94 6.64
N ILE A 130 -4.31 12.69 6.89
CA ILE A 130 -4.69 11.94 8.09
C ILE A 130 -3.87 12.41 9.30
N ASP A 131 -2.55 12.49 9.18
CA ASP A 131 -1.64 12.79 10.29
C ASP A 131 -0.38 13.58 9.88
N GLY A 132 -0.52 14.56 8.99
CA GLY A 132 0.58 15.39 8.49
C GLY A 132 1.27 16.30 9.53
N GLY A 133 0.83 16.29 10.77
CA GLY A 133 1.48 16.99 11.90
C GLY A 133 2.18 16.03 12.87
N GLU A 134 2.46 14.79 12.47
CA GLU A 134 3.12 13.79 13.32
C GLU A 134 4.63 14.05 13.41
N ASP A 135 5.12 14.13 14.65
CA ASP A 135 6.55 14.30 14.96
C ASP A 135 7.20 13.01 15.47
N TYR A 136 6.41 11.94 15.62
CA TYR A 136 6.86 10.66 16.15
C TYR A 136 6.58 9.53 15.16
N PHE A 137 7.62 8.88 14.69
CA PHE A 137 7.52 7.83 13.70
C PHE A 137 8.11 6.52 14.20
N CYS A 138 7.63 5.41 13.63
CA CYS A 138 8.22 4.09 13.76
C CYS A 138 8.79 3.66 12.43
N ILE A 139 10.00 3.08 12.45
CA ILE A 139 10.67 2.52 11.28
C ILE A 139 10.90 1.02 11.48
N ASP A 140 10.59 0.23 10.46
CA ASP A 140 10.88 -1.20 10.46
C ASP A 140 10.96 -1.72 9.02
N SER A 141 11.42 -2.96 8.85
CA SER A 141 11.50 -3.63 7.56
C SER A 141 10.83 -5.00 7.56
N LYS A 142 10.28 -5.38 6.42
CA LYS A 142 9.66 -6.69 6.21
C LYS A 142 10.23 -7.40 4.99
N PRO A 143 10.62 -8.69 5.11
CA PRO A 143 11.01 -9.50 3.97
C PRO A 143 9.88 -9.65 2.94
N ILE A 144 10.20 -9.43 1.66
CA ILE A 144 9.33 -9.68 0.51
C ILE A 144 10.01 -10.73 -0.37
N GLU A 145 9.61 -11.96 -0.17
CA GLU A 145 10.14 -13.08 -0.95
C GLU A 145 9.66 -13.03 -2.40
N VAL A 146 10.57 -13.24 -3.34
CA VAL A 146 10.28 -13.33 -4.77
C VAL A 146 10.10 -14.79 -5.19
N CYS A 147 10.91 -15.66 -4.65
CA CYS A 147 10.82 -17.11 -4.85
C CYS A 147 11.55 -17.84 -3.74
N ARG A 148 11.33 -19.16 -3.64
CA ARG A 148 12.06 -20.01 -2.68
C ARG A 148 13.57 -19.87 -2.86
N VAL A 149 14.33 -19.85 -1.76
CA VAL A 149 15.79 -19.66 -1.71
C VAL A 149 16.53 -20.57 -2.72
N ALA A 150 16.16 -21.84 -2.81
CA ALA A 150 16.74 -22.78 -3.77
C ALA A 150 16.59 -22.39 -5.25
N ARG A 151 15.64 -21.52 -5.58
CA ARG A 151 15.38 -21.00 -6.93
C ARG A 151 16.02 -19.63 -7.18
N GLY A 152 16.58 -18.98 -6.18
CA GLY A 152 17.12 -17.62 -6.25
C GLY A 152 18.10 -17.43 -7.42
N LYS A 153 19.10 -18.30 -7.55
CA LYS A 153 20.07 -18.27 -8.65
C LYS A 153 19.46 -18.39 -10.06
N ARG A 154 18.26 -18.97 -10.18
CA ARG A 154 17.53 -19.15 -11.45
C ARG A 154 16.45 -18.09 -11.64
N CYS A 155 16.23 -17.21 -10.67
CA CYS A 155 15.25 -16.15 -10.77
C CYS A 155 15.55 -15.23 -11.96
N ARG A 156 14.54 -14.93 -12.76
CA ARG A 156 14.67 -14.04 -13.93
C ARG A 156 14.39 -12.57 -13.61
N MET A 157 13.81 -12.30 -12.44
CA MET A 157 13.51 -10.94 -12.02
C MET A 157 14.80 -10.14 -11.89
N GLY A 158 14.86 -8.94 -12.49
CA GLY A 158 16.03 -8.08 -12.47
C GLY A 158 17.17 -8.46 -13.43
N ARG A 159 17.03 -9.55 -14.22
CA ARG A 159 18.03 -9.88 -15.25
C ARG A 159 17.97 -8.98 -16.47
N THR A 160 16.78 -8.47 -16.79
CA THR A 160 16.56 -7.47 -17.84
C THR A 160 16.37 -6.13 -17.16
N GLY A 161 17.32 -5.21 -17.35
CA GLY A 161 17.27 -3.87 -16.77
C GLY A 161 18.40 -3.58 -15.78
N ASP A 162 18.16 -2.72 -14.84
CA ASP A 162 19.16 -2.29 -13.85
C ASP A 162 19.45 -3.42 -12.83
N SER A 163 20.64 -4.02 -12.92
CA SER A 163 21.07 -5.08 -11.99
C SER A 163 21.13 -4.62 -10.53
N ARG A 164 21.25 -3.31 -10.29
CA ARG A 164 21.20 -2.73 -8.94
C ARG A 164 19.83 -2.92 -8.28
N LYS A 165 18.77 -3.07 -9.08
CA LYS A 165 17.39 -3.32 -8.63
C LYS A 165 17.00 -4.81 -8.64
N ALA A 166 17.93 -5.72 -8.92
CA ALA A 166 17.66 -7.15 -8.88
C ALA A 166 17.46 -7.65 -7.44
N PRO A 167 16.60 -8.66 -7.21
CA PRO A 167 16.47 -9.28 -5.88
C PRO A 167 17.76 -10.00 -5.47
N ASP A 168 17.96 -10.17 -4.17
CA ASP A 168 19.16 -10.79 -3.62
C ASP A 168 18.85 -11.68 -2.42
N PHE A 169 19.85 -12.40 -1.91
CA PHE A 169 19.75 -13.20 -0.71
C PHE A 169 19.86 -12.32 0.53
N GLY A 170 19.01 -12.55 1.51
CA GLY A 170 19.05 -11.89 2.80
C GLY A 170 18.71 -12.84 3.93
N TYR A 171 19.00 -12.41 5.14
CA TYR A 171 18.69 -13.16 6.37
C TYR A 171 17.64 -12.38 7.18
N CYS A 172 16.58 -13.08 7.59
CA CYS A 172 15.56 -12.54 8.48
C CYS A 172 15.82 -13.04 9.91
N ALA A 173 16.31 -12.17 10.78
CA ALA A 173 16.68 -12.53 12.14
C ALA A 173 15.48 -12.97 12.98
N SER A 174 14.30 -12.36 12.78
CA SER A 174 13.06 -12.71 13.50
C SER A 174 12.52 -14.10 13.15
N GLN A 175 12.79 -14.58 11.92
CA GLN A 175 12.38 -15.89 11.44
C GLN A 175 13.48 -16.93 11.49
N GLY A 176 14.72 -16.53 11.78
CA GLY A 176 15.90 -17.41 11.80
C GLY A 176 16.21 -18.05 10.44
N SER A 177 15.80 -17.42 9.32
CA SER A 177 15.86 -18.04 8.00
C SER A 177 16.37 -17.10 6.91
N TYR A 178 17.00 -17.71 5.88
CA TYR A 178 17.36 -16.98 4.66
C TYR A 178 16.17 -16.87 3.72
N PHE A 179 16.10 -15.77 2.98
CA PHE A 179 15.11 -15.56 1.93
C PHE A 179 15.78 -14.94 0.69
N PHE A 180 15.10 -15.03 -0.46
CA PHE A 180 15.53 -14.41 -1.71
C PHE A 180 14.48 -13.42 -2.18
N GLY A 181 14.85 -12.13 -2.24
CA GLY A 181 13.90 -11.07 -2.61
C GLY A 181 14.36 -9.68 -2.24
N TYR A 182 13.45 -8.94 -1.63
CA TYR A 182 13.62 -7.57 -1.20
C TYR A 182 13.24 -7.41 0.28
N LYS A 183 13.59 -6.25 0.85
CA LYS A 183 13.03 -5.76 2.11
C LYS A 183 12.14 -4.56 1.81
N LEU A 184 10.92 -4.59 2.31
CA LEU A 184 10.03 -3.44 2.36
C LEU A 184 10.31 -2.68 3.64
N HIS A 185 10.95 -1.53 3.52
CA HIS A 185 11.11 -0.57 4.62
C HIS A 185 9.88 0.31 4.69
N ALA A 186 9.43 0.63 5.90
CA ALA A 186 8.33 1.57 6.10
C ALA A 186 8.60 2.48 7.29
N LEU A 187 8.31 3.76 7.11
CA LEU A 187 8.20 4.76 8.16
C LEU A 187 6.72 5.07 8.36
N CYS A 188 6.19 4.84 9.54
CA CYS A 188 4.80 5.11 9.86
C CYS A 188 4.65 6.00 11.10
N GLY A 189 3.64 6.85 11.11
CA GLY A 189 3.22 7.60 12.29
C GLY A 189 2.69 6.70 13.40
N LEU A 190 2.54 7.22 14.61
CA LEU A 190 2.00 6.46 15.75
C LEU A 190 0.56 6.02 15.54
N GLY A 191 -0.19 6.70 14.67
CA GLY A 191 -1.51 6.29 14.19
C GLY A 191 -1.51 5.03 13.31
N GLY A 192 -0.35 4.63 12.77
CA GLY A 192 -0.20 3.50 11.86
C GLY A 192 -0.43 3.86 10.40
N VAL A 193 -0.25 5.12 10.02
CA VAL A 193 -0.27 5.59 8.64
C VAL A 193 1.15 5.54 8.08
N ILE A 194 1.34 4.91 6.92
CA ILE A 194 2.64 4.89 6.25
C ILE A 194 2.89 6.24 5.58
N HIS A 195 3.95 6.93 5.99
CA HIS A 195 4.40 8.19 5.39
C HIS A 195 5.40 7.98 4.27
N SER A 196 6.38 7.12 4.51
CA SER A 196 7.43 6.77 3.54
C SER A 196 7.69 5.26 3.53
N TYR A 197 8.06 4.74 2.39
CA TYR A 197 8.50 3.35 2.24
C TYR A 197 9.42 3.21 1.03
N ASP A 198 10.26 2.18 1.05
CA ASP A 198 11.11 1.79 -0.07
C ASP A 198 11.34 0.28 -0.11
N LEU A 199 11.79 -0.20 -1.27
CA LEU A 199 12.19 -1.57 -1.51
C LEU A 199 13.70 -1.65 -1.74
N SER A 200 14.44 -2.15 -0.76
CA SER A 200 15.86 -2.49 -0.94
C SER A 200 16.04 -3.97 -1.31
N LYS A 201 17.20 -4.31 -1.88
CA LYS A 201 17.62 -5.72 -1.99
C LYS A 201 17.70 -6.37 -0.61
N ALA A 202 17.39 -7.65 -0.52
CA ALA A 202 17.44 -8.38 0.75
C ALA A 202 18.83 -8.35 1.43
N SER A 203 19.92 -8.22 0.67
CA SER A 203 21.30 -8.10 1.19
C SER A 203 21.64 -6.75 1.80
N VAL A 204 20.86 -5.70 1.51
CA VAL A 204 21.11 -4.34 2.02
C VAL A 204 20.74 -4.27 3.51
N HIS A 205 21.62 -3.66 4.31
CA HIS A 205 21.36 -3.47 5.73
C HIS A 205 20.30 -2.41 5.97
N ASP A 206 19.40 -2.63 6.95
CA ASP A 206 18.21 -1.79 7.19
C ASP A 206 18.57 -0.33 7.50
N ILE A 207 19.72 -0.10 8.15
CA ILE A 207 20.24 1.22 8.47
C ILE A 207 20.38 2.15 7.25
N ASN A 208 20.61 1.58 6.06
CA ASN A 208 20.79 2.38 4.84
C ASN A 208 19.53 3.15 4.43
N TYR A 209 18.35 2.67 4.81
CA TYR A 209 17.09 3.38 4.54
C TYR A 209 17.00 4.73 5.27
N LEU A 210 17.76 4.92 6.36
CA LEU A 210 17.84 6.21 7.05
C LEU A 210 18.40 7.34 6.17
N ASN A 211 19.26 7.00 5.19
CA ASN A 211 19.77 7.98 4.23
C ASN A 211 18.68 8.49 3.28
N ASP A 212 17.69 7.65 2.97
CA ASP A 212 16.55 8.05 2.12
C ASP A 212 15.54 8.89 2.90
N ILE A 213 15.45 8.69 4.22
CA ILE A 213 14.56 9.43 5.13
C ILE A 213 15.12 10.81 5.46
N LYS A 214 16.43 10.92 5.69
CA LYS A 214 17.09 12.15 6.10
C LYS A 214 16.71 13.41 5.30
N PRO A 215 16.66 13.39 3.95
CA PRO A 215 16.27 14.57 3.16
C PRO A 215 14.79 14.91 3.22
N LEU A 216 13.94 14.01 3.72
CA LEU A 216 12.48 14.13 3.69
C LEU A 216 11.89 14.60 5.02
N TYR A 217 12.62 14.42 6.13
CA TYR A 217 12.12 14.67 7.49
C TYR A 217 13.08 15.54 8.28
N HIS A 218 12.53 16.39 9.14
CA HIS A 218 13.28 17.28 10.03
C HIS A 218 12.57 17.42 11.38
N GLY A 219 13.34 17.59 12.46
CA GLY A 219 12.79 17.93 13.76
C GLY A 219 11.90 16.89 14.41
N CYS A 220 12.07 15.59 14.06
CA CYS A 220 11.21 14.51 14.52
C CYS A 220 11.95 13.44 15.30
N SER A 221 11.20 12.54 15.92
CA SER A 221 11.74 11.36 16.62
C SER A 221 11.33 10.08 15.87
N ILE A 222 12.30 9.21 15.58
CA ILE A 222 12.10 7.94 14.88
C ILE A 222 12.45 6.80 15.81
N PHE A 223 11.52 5.87 15.99
CA PHE A 223 11.68 4.66 16.78
C PHE A 223 12.00 3.46 15.87
N GLY A 224 13.23 2.95 15.97
CA GLY A 224 13.71 1.82 15.17
C GLY A 224 14.03 0.59 16.02
N ASP A 225 14.20 -0.56 15.38
CA ASP A 225 14.69 -1.76 16.06
C ASP A 225 16.23 -1.75 16.21
N LYS A 226 16.79 -2.86 16.73
CA LYS A 226 18.24 -3.01 16.89
C LYS A 226 19.01 -3.05 15.56
N GLY A 227 18.33 -3.26 14.44
CA GLY A 227 18.91 -3.23 13.10
C GLY A 227 19.29 -1.83 12.63
N TYR A 228 18.74 -0.79 13.27
CA TYR A 228 19.01 0.61 12.95
C TYR A 228 20.07 1.25 13.88
N ILE A 229 20.70 0.48 14.78
CA ILE A 229 21.75 1.00 15.67
C ILE A 229 23.02 1.31 14.88
N GLY A 230 23.44 2.58 14.90
CA GLY A 230 24.69 3.04 14.31
C GLY A 230 25.03 4.44 14.84
N ALA A 231 26.12 4.55 15.64
CA ALA A 231 26.46 5.81 16.30
C ALA A 231 26.69 6.97 15.31
N GLU A 232 27.43 6.70 14.24
CA GLU A 232 27.73 7.71 13.21
C GLU A 232 26.46 8.24 12.52
N ILE A 233 25.58 7.34 12.09
CA ILE A 233 24.35 7.76 11.40
C ILE A 233 23.34 8.41 12.35
N GLN A 234 23.31 7.99 13.63
CA GLN A 234 22.47 8.64 14.64
C GLN A 234 22.92 10.07 14.91
N LEU A 235 24.25 10.29 15.00
CA LEU A 235 24.83 11.62 15.16
C LEU A 235 24.56 12.48 13.92
N ASP A 236 24.80 11.97 12.73
CA ASP A 236 24.57 12.66 11.47
C ASP A 236 23.09 13.07 11.28
N LEU A 237 22.14 12.19 11.60
CA LEU A 237 20.72 12.49 11.57
C LEU A 237 20.34 13.63 12.54
N PHE A 238 20.92 13.60 13.74
CA PHE A 238 20.68 14.63 14.75
C PHE A 238 21.26 15.98 14.34
N GLU A 239 22.53 16.01 13.95
CA GLU A 239 23.25 17.26 13.64
C GLU A 239 22.73 17.93 12.36
N THR A 240 22.36 17.14 11.34
CA THR A 240 22.03 17.71 10.02
C THR A 240 20.54 17.87 9.77
N ALA A 241 19.69 17.07 10.41
CA ALA A 241 18.24 17.09 10.20
C ALA A 241 17.44 17.25 11.50
N ASN A 242 18.10 17.34 12.66
CA ASN A 242 17.44 17.36 13.97
C ASN A 242 16.50 16.15 14.16
N ILE A 243 16.87 15.00 13.59
CA ILE A 243 16.13 13.74 13.74
C ILE A 243 16.72 12.96 14.92
N ARG A 244 15.90 12.64 15.90
CA ARG A 244 16.27 11.81 17.04
C ARG A 244 15.91 10.35 16.75
N LEU A 245 16.91 9.52 16.47
CA LEU A 245 16.71 8.08 16.26
C LEU A 245 16.87 7.33 17.59
N GLU A 246 15.78 6.74 18.06
CA GLU A 246 15.71 5.95 19.30
C GLU A 246 15.65 4.46 18.99
N CYS A 247 16.66 3.72 19.44
CA CYS A 247 16.73 2.26 19.29
C CYS A 247 16.93 1.60 20.65
N PRO A 248 16.40 0.37 20.88
CA PRO A 248 16.61 -0.35 22.13
C PRO A 248 18.06 -0.77 22.29
N TYR A 249 18.59 -0.61 23.49
CA TYR A 249 19.97 -1.00 23.80
C TYR A 249 20.17 -2.52 23.62
N ARG A 250 21.35 -2.90 23.13
CA ARG A 250 21.77 -4.31 23.13
C ARG A 250 22.20 -4.70 24.57
N LEU A 251 21.90 -5.92 24.99
CA LEU A 251 22.24 -6.39 26.36
C LEU A 251 23.73 -6.29 26.71
N ASN A 252 24.60 -6.38 25.72
CA ASN A 252 26.07 -6.27 25.87
C ASN A 252 26.58 -4.83 25.72
N GLN A 253 25.74 -3.82 25.64
CA GLN A 253 26.13 -2.43 25.59
C GLN A 253 26.55 -1.93 26.98
N LYS A 254 27.72 -1.22 27.10
CA LYS A 254 28.20 -0.68 28.36
C LYS A 254 27.19 0.22 29.07
N ASN A 255 26.41 0.98 28.34
CA ASN A 255 25.40 1.93 28.85
C ASN A 255 23.96 1.38 28.68
N TRP A 256 23.78 0.08 28.91
CA TRP A 256 22.45 -0.55 28.80
C TRP A 256 21.44 0.16 29.72
N LYS A 257 20.27 0.45 29.11
CA LYS A 257 19.08 0.97 29.80
C LYS A 257 17.85 0.14 29.39
N PRO A 258 16.86 -0.02 30.28
CA PRO A 258 15.62 -0.70 29.92
C PRO A 258 14.89 0.05 28.80
N THR A 259 14.17 -0.67 27.98
CA THR A 259 13.38 -0.08 26.89
C THR A 259 12.29 0.80 27.47
N PHE A 260 12.21 2.03 26.98
CA PHE A 260 11.19 2.99 27.41
C PHE A 260 9.78 2.50 26.96
N ILE A 261 8.81 2.48 27.89
CA ILE A 261 7.47 1.90 27.65
C ILE A 261 6.75 2.50 26.42
N PRO A 262 6.74 3.83 26.19
CA PRO A 262 6.16 4.41 24.97
C PRO A 262 6.80 3.90 23.68
N PHE A 263 8.11 3.64 23.69
CA PHE A 263 8.83 3.05 22.58
C PHE A 263 8.31 1.62 22.24
N ALA A 264 8.09 0.79 23.24
CA ALA A 264 7.54 -0.55 23.04
C ALA A 264 6.13 -0.52 22.43
N LYS A 265 5.29 0.44 22.87
CA LYS A 265 3.95 0.66 22.30
C LYS A 265 4.02 1.13 20.86
N ALA A 266 4.91 2.04 20.53
CA ALA A 266 5.12 2.56 19.18
C ALA A 266 5.55 1.43 18.22
N ARG A 267 6.52 0.60 18.62
CA ARG A 267 6.94 -0.57 17.83
C ARG A 267 5.83 -1.56 17.55
N LYS A 268 4.97 -1.83 18.54
CA LYS A 268 3.81 -2.72 18.33
C LYS A 268 2.92 -2.23 17.19
N ARG A 269 2.87 -0.93 16.94
CA ARG A 269 2.05 -0.35 15.86
C ARG A 269 2.58 -0.73 14.48
N VAL A 270 3.88 -0.61 14.22
CA VAL A 270 4.45 -0.97 12.91
C VAL A 270 4.37 -2.48 12.68
N GLU A 271 4.50 -3.31 13.73
CA GLU A 271 4.30 -4.75 13.64
C GLU A 271 2.85 -5.09 13.24
N THR A 272 1.87 -4.43 13.86
CA THR A 272 0.44 -4.58 13.49
C THR A 272 0.19 -4.18 12.04
N LEU A 273 0.77 -3.07 11.60
CA LEU A 273 0.67 -2.58 10.23
C LEU A 273 1.23 -3.58 9.21
N PHE A 274 2.40 -4.18 9.49
CA PHE A 274 2.95 -5.23 8.63
C PHE A 274 2.12 -6.52 8.65
N SER A 275 1.45 -6.84 9.76
CA SER A 275 0.49 -7.95 9.79
C SER A 275 -0.72 -7.65 8.92
N GLN A 276 -1.29 -6.46 8.99
CA GLN A 276 -2.40 -6.05 8.11
C GLN A 276 -2.00 -6.11 6.63
N LEU A 277 -0.82 -5.58 6.27
CA LEU A 277 -0.30 -5.68 4.90
C LEU A 277 -0.14 -7.13 4.44
N THR A 278 0.19 -8.04 5.35
CA THR A 278 0.36 -9.46 5.05
C THR A 278 -0.96 -10.18 4.90
N ASP A 279 -1.87 -10.00 5.84
CA ASP A 279 -3.08 -10.81 6.00
C ASP A 279 -4.22 -10.28 5.14
N GLN A 280 -4.42 -8.96 5.09
CA GLN A 280 -5.50 -8.33 4.34
C GLN A 280 -5.07 -8.01 2.89
N PHE A 281 -3.90 -7.40 2.73
CA PHE A 281 -3.42 -6.96 1.42
C PHE A 281 -2.48 -7.96 0.73
N LEU A 282 -2.19 -9.10 1.34
CA LEU A 282 -1.41 -10.19 0.77
C LEU A 282 -0.06 -9.73 0.20
N VAL A 283 0.67 -8.84 0.92
CA VAL A 283 1.89 -8.20 0.41
C VAL A 283 3.01 -9.20 0.10
N ILE A 284 3.02 -10.34 0.80
CA ILE A 284 3.99 -11.42 0.56
C ILE A 284 3.62 -12.31 -0.64
N ARG A 285 2.37 -12.27 -1.13
CA ARG A 285 1.94 -12.99 -2.32
C ARG A 285 2.26 -12.17 -3.56
N ASN A 286 3.30 -12.58 -4.26
CA ASN A 286 3.78 -11.86 -5.42
C ASN A 286 3.86 -12.75 -6.65
N TYR A 287 3.15 -12.36 -7.70
CA TYR A 287 3.19 -13.00 -9.02
C TYR A 287 3.90 -12.14 -10.08
N ALA A 288 4.52 -11.03 -9.68
CA ALA A 288 5.25 -10.19 -10.60
C ALA A 288 6.49 -10.92 -11.14
N LYS A 289 6.73 -10.78 -12.43
CA LYS A 289 7.90 -11.34 -13.11
C LYS A 289 9.05 -10.34 -13.26
N GLU A 290 8.75 -9.07 -13.01
CA GLU A 290 9.66 -7.93 -13.14
C GLU A 290 9.61 -7.07 -11.89
N THR A 291 10.73 -6.42 -11.57
CA THR A 291 10.86 -5.52 -10.40
C THR A 291 9.85 -4.36 -10.44
N CYS A 292 9.65 -3.73 -11.61
CA CYS A 292 8.67 -2.65 -11.76
C CYS A 292 7.23 -3.14 -11.51
N GLY A 293 6.90 -4.38 -11.90
CA GLY A 293 5.62 -4.98 -11.62
C GLY A 293 5.41 -5.29 -10.14
N LEU A 294 6.47 -5.72 -9.43
CA LEU A 294 6.44 -5.89 -7.98
C LEU A 294 6.22 -4.56 -7.27
N PHE A 295 7.00 -3.54 -7.64
CA PHE A 295 6.89 -2.21 -7.06
C PHE A 295 5.48 -1.63 -7.24
N ALA A 296 4.93 -1.67 -8.46
CA ALA A 296 3.57 -1.19 -8.73
C ALA A 296 2.49 -1.91 -7.91
N ARG A 297 2.69 -3.21 -7.60
CA ARG A 297 1.78 -3.95 -6.71
C ARG A 297 1.90 -3.49 -5.26
N ILE A 298 3.09 -3.27 -4.76
CA ILE A 298 3.32 -2.79 -3.39
C ILE A 298 2.74 -1.39 -3.21
N VAL A 299 3.00 -0.50 -4.17
CA VAL A 299 2.36 0.84 -4.20
C VAL A 299 0.84 0.71 -4.13
N GLY A 300 0.23 -0.14 -4.96
CA GLY A 300 -1.22 -0.36 -4.96
C GLY A 300 -1.75 -0.85 -3.61
N LYS A 301 -1.06 -1.79 -2.95
CA LYS A 301 -1.46 -2.34 -1.64
C LYS A 301 -1.38 -1.29 -0.52
N ILE A 302 -0.28 -0.57 -0.44
CA ILE A 302 -0.11 0.49 0.55
C ILE A 302 -1.10 1.63 0.29
N SER A 303 -1.34 1.99 -0.97
CA SER A 303 -2.32 3.02 -1.33
C SER A 303 -3.75 2.59 -0.98
N ALA A 304 -4.11 1.33 -1.20
CA ALA A 304 -5.42 0.80 -0.82
C ALA A 304 -5.62 0.86 0.70
N MET A 305 -4.61 0.45 1.48
CA MET A 305 -4.64 0.56 2.95
C MET A 305 -4.79 2.02 3.39
N THR A 306 -3.99 2.93 2.83
CA THR A 306 -4.08 4.37 3.16
C THR A 306 -5.44 4.96 2.79
N ALA A 307 -6.06 4.54 1.68
CA ALA A 307 -7.39 4.99 1.29
C ALA A 307 -8.48 4.49 2.26
N LEU A 308 -8.38 3.26 2.76
CA LEU A 308 -9.28 2.76 3.81
C LEU A 308 -9.08 3.52 5.12
N GLN A 309 -7.83 3.78 5.50
CA GLN A 309 -7.51 4.62 6.66
C GLN A 309 -8.07 6.04 6.51
N TYR A 310 -7.99 6.62 5.31
CA TYR A 310 -8.58 7.93 5.02
C TYR A 310 -10.12 7.91 5.12
N ILE A 311 -10.77 6.84 4.63
CA ILE A 311 -12.21 6.66 4.78
C ILE A 311 -12.60 6.57 6.26
N ASN A 312 -11.84 5.85 7.07
CA ASN A 312 -12.08 5.79 8.52
C ASN A 312 -11.88 7.16 9.16
N TYR A 313 -10.82 7.89 8.78
CA TYR A 313 -10.54 9.23 9.27
C TYR A 313 -11.71 10.21 9.02
N ILE A 314 -12.21 10.30 7.78
CA ILE A 314 -13.33 11.21 7.45
C ILE A 314 -14.66 10.81 8.11
N ASN A 315 -14.80 9.54 8.52
CA ASN A 315 -15.98 9.04 9.23
C ASN A 315 -15.78 9.00 10.76
N ASN A 316 -14.73 9.62 11.29
CA ASN A 316 -14.38 9.62 12.72
C ASN A 316 -14.30 8.21 13.33
N ARG A 317 -13.80 7.24 12.55
CA ARG A 317 -13.55 5.86 13.00
C ARG A 317 -12.08 5.66 13.32
N PRO A 318 -11.73 4.67 14.16
CA PRO A 318 -10.32 4.33 14.40
C PRO A 318 -9.61 3.97 13.11
N ILE A 319 -8.46 4.60 12.84
CA ILE A 319 -7.72 4.49 11.56
C ILE A 319 -7.28 3.04 11.27
N GLY A 320 -6.94 2.26 12.28
CA GLY A 320 -6.43 0.89 12.13
C GLY A 320 -7.46 -0.21 12.35
N LYS A 321 -8.75 0.08 12.26
CA LYS A 321 -9.83 -0.92 12.34
C LYS A 321 -10.60 -0.94 11.03
N ASP A 322 -10.47 -2.02 10.29
CA ASP A 322 -11.35 -2.37 9.16
C ASP A 322 -12.47 -3.29 9.63
#